data_cde60cb608e7d089efc9d721e6c65c86
#
_entry.id   cde60cb608e7d089efc9d721e6c65c86
#
_cell.length_a   1.000
_cell.length_b   1.000
_cell.length_c   1.000
_cell.angle_alpha   90.00
_cell.angle_beta   90.00
_cell.angle_gamma   90.00
#
_symmetry.space_group_name_H-M   'P 1'
#
loop_
_entity.id
_entity.type
_entity.pdbx_description
1 polymer ?
#
loop_
_entity_poly.entity_id
_entity_poly.type
_entity_poly.pdbx_seq_one_letter_code
_entity_poly.pdbx_strand_id
1 'polypeptide(L)'
;MLAEEALLHGSFLLHYQPKIALDTGRRIGFEALLRLKKPDGSVIGPTAFSAAFDEPILSRRIGSHVLRCAVAQAKAWATAGVDFGHIAINVSSSQFIGLPGSPCLVDEILGATRSAGLSPRHIQVEVTEGVMLSEQGGDIGTQLEALRTAGFIVAFDDFGTGFASLVHLKEFSYDQIKIDGSFVRAMTGSSADHAIVKAIIDMAKALGKQVVAEGVETVAELHALRELGCNYGQGFLFGRPTSASDLRVLPD
;
A
#
# COMPACT_ATOMS: atom_id res chain seq x y z
N MET A 1 -24.79 -2.47 -8.18
CA MET A 1 -23.70 -2.51 -9.19
C MET A 1 -22.65 -3.52 -8.77
N LEU A 2 -21.75 -3.96 -9.69
CA LEU A 2 -20.81 -5.09 -9.50
C LEU A 2 -20.10 -5.10 -8.13
N ALA A 3 -19.60 -3.94 -7.67
CA ALA A 3 -18.89 -3.84 -6.40
C ALA A 3 -19.79 -3.93 -5.16
N GLU A 4 -21.03 -3.43 -5.23
CA GLU A 4 -21.99 -3.57 -4.12
C GLU A 4 -22.43 -5.02 -3.97
N GLU A 5 -22.73 -5.69 -5.07
CA GLU A 5 -23.05 -7.14 -5.10
C GLU A 5 -21.85 -7.94 -4.54
N ALA A 6 -20.63 -7.57 -4.93
CA ALA A 6 -19.43 -8.22 -4.42
C ALA A 6 -19.28 -8.08 -2.91
N LEU A 7 -19.59 -6.92 -2.32
CA LEU A 7 -19.59 -6.73 -0.86
C LEU A 7 -20.68 -7.57 -0.18
N LEU A 8 -21.89 -7.63 -0.77
CA LEU A 8 -23.01 -8.38 -0.21
C LEU A 8 -22.79 -9.90 -0.24
N HIS A 9 -22.19 -10.39 -1.32
CA HIS A 9 -21.98 -11.83 -1.53
C HIS A 9 -20.60 -12.33 -1.08
N GLY A 10 -19.74 -11.46 -0.51
CA GLY A 10 -18.39 -11.83 -0.06
C GLY A 10 -17.48 -12.25 -1.21
N SER A 11 -17.66 -11.66 -2.39
CA SER A 11 -16.88 -11.99 -3.59
C SER A 11 -15.57 -11.22 -3.69
N PHE A 12 -15.32 -10.24 -2.81
CA PHE A 12 -14.03 -9.59 -2.68
C PHE A 12 -13.04 -10.47 -1.93
N LEU A 13 -11.81 -10.50 -2.42
CA LEU A 13 -10.69 -11.21 -1.81
C LEU A 13 -9.41 -10.37 -1.93
N LEU A 14 -8.39 -10.72 -1.18
CA LEU A 14 -7.08 -10.07 -1.24
C LEU A 14 -6.05 -11.00 -1.87
N HIS A 15 -5.28 -10.47 -2.82
CA HIS A 15 -4.02 -11.03 -3.25
C HIS A 15 -2.90 -10.25 -2.57
N TYR A 16 -1.79 -10.92 -2.37
CA TYR A 16 -0.64 -10.38 -1.66
C TYR A 16 0.57 -10.36 -2.57
N GLN A 17 1.23 -9.21 -2.68
CA GLN A 17 2.46 -9.06 -3.46
C GLN A 17 3.63 -8.78 -2.52
N PRO A 18 4.75 -9.51 -2.66
CA PRO A 18 5.89 -9.35 -1.75
C PRO A 18 6.62 -8.02 -1.96
N LYS A 19 7.04 -7.43 -0.83
CA LYS A 19 7.97 -6.29 -0.75
C LYS A 19 9.31 -6.79 -0.25
N ILE A 20 10.38 -6.42 -0.93
CA ILE A 20 11.74 -6.96 -0.71
C ILE A 20 12.71 -5.84 -0.34
N ALA A 21 13.55 -6.06 0.67
CA ALA A 21 14.71 -5.23 0.94
C ALA A 21 15.76 -5.48 -0.13
N LEU A 22 16.15 -4.43 -0.88
CA LEU A 22 16.98 -4.59 -2.07
C LEU A 22 18.44 -4.95 -1.77
N ASP A 23 18.93 -4.61 -0.58
CA ASP A 23 20.29 -4.92 -0.11
C ASP A 23 20.45 -6.39 0.28
N THR A 24 19.49 -6.96 1.01
CA THR A 24 19.56 -8.31 1.56
C THR A 24 18.79 -9.35 0.77
N GLY A 25 17.84 -8.91 -0.06
CA GLY A 25 16.88 -9.79 -0.74
C GLY A 25 15.79 -10.36 0.19
N ARG A 26 15.76 -9.97 1.47
CA ARG A 26 14.77 -10.46 2.43
C ARG A 26 13.41 -9.82 2.19
N ARG A 27 12.36 -10.62 2.36
CA ARG A 27 10.98 -10.11 2.36
C ARG A 27 10.74 -9.27 3.63
N ILE A 28 10.20 -8.07 3.46
CA ILE A 28 9.86 -7.15 4.56
C ILE A 28 8.37 -7.06 4.82
N GLY A 29 7.55 -7.50 3.87
CA GLY A 29 6.09 -7.43 3.96
C GLY A 29 5.41 -7.82 2.67
N PHE A 30 4.11 -7.52 2.63
CA PHE A 30 3.27 -7.71 1.46
C PHE A 30 2.37 -6.50 1.26
N GLU A 31 2.01 -6.21 0.02
CA GLU A 31 0.87 -5.35 -0.28
C GLU A 31 -0.39 -6.18 -0.50
N ALA A 32 -1.48 -5.81 0.18
CA ALA A 32 -2.79 -6.41 0.02
C ALA A 32 -3.55 -5.74 -1.12
N LEU A 33 -3.70 -6.44 -2.21
CA LEU A 33 -4.30 -5.96 -3.45
C LEU A 33 -5.70 -6.53 -3.60
N LEU A 34 -6.72 -5.66 -3.63
CA LEU A 34 -8.11 -6.06 -3.77
C LEU A 34 -8.35 -6.76 -5.11
N ARG A 35 -9.12 -7.83 -5.06
CA ARG A 35 -9.57 -8.62 -6.21
C ARG A 35 -11.04 -8.93 -6.06
N LEU A 36 -11.70 -9.14 -7.20
CA LEU A 36 -13.08 -9.59 -7.24
C LEU A 36 -13.15 -10.92 -7.95
N LYS A 37 -13.70 -11.93 -7.27
CA LYS A 37 -13.98 -13.25 -7.83
C LYS A 37 -15.37 -13.24 -8.49
N LYS A 38 -15.41 -13.52 -9.79
CA LYS A 38 -16.66 -13.61 -10.54
C LYS A 38 -17.35 -14.97 -10.36
N PRO A 39 -18.64 -15.08 -10.70
CA PRO A 39 -19.36 -16.36 -10.61
C PRO A 39 -18.74 -17.50 -11.44
N ASP A 40 -18.06 -17.16 -12.53
CA ASP A 40 -17.33 -18.12 -13.38
C ASP A 40 -15.98 -18.57 -12.77
N GLY A 41 -15.65 -18.09 -11.58
CA GLY A 41 -14.41 -18.38 -10.87
C GLY A 41 -13.22 -17.51 -11.30
N SER A 42 -13.33 -16.69 -12.32
CA SER A 42 -12.27 -15.77 -12.74
C SER A 42 -12.08 -14.65 -11.72
N VAL A 43 -10.83 -14.17 -11.58
CA VAL A 43 -10.44 -13.11 -10.63
C VAL A 43 -10.02 -11.88 -11.42
N ILE A 44 -10.63 -10.72 -11.10
CA ILE A 44 -10.36 -9.44 -11.75
C ILE A 44 -9.80 -8.41 -10.75
N GLY A 45 -8.99 -7.49 -11.29
CA GLY A 45 -8.38 -6.40 -10.51
C GLY A 45 -9.27 -5.16 -10.38
N PRO A 46 -8.82 -4.16 -9.57
CA PRO A 46 -9.58 -2.95 -9.26
C PRO A 46 -10.00 -2.14 -10.49
N THR A 47 -9.18 -2.11 -11.54
CA THR A 47 -9.48 -1.37 -12.78
C THR A 47 -10.84 -1.73 -13.38
N ALA A 48 -11.28 -2.98 -13.21
CA ALA A 48 -12.57 -3.44 -13.77
C ALA A 48 -13.79 -2.92 -12.98
N PHE A 49 -13.59 -2.37 -11.79
CA PHE A 49 -14.63 -1.79 -10.94
C PHE A 49 -14.21 -0.45 -10.31
N SER A 50 -13.29 0.27 -10.98
CA SER A 50 -12.72 1.53 -10.47
C SER A 50 -13.78 2.58 -10.14
N ALA A 51 -14.87 2.66 -10.90
CA ALA A 51 -15.99 3.57 -10.62
C ALA A 51 -16.61 3.39 -9.20
N ALA A 52 -16.39 2.25 -8.54
CA ALA A 52 -16.83 2.04 -7.17
C ALA A 52 -16.06 2.90 -6.16
N PHE A 53 -14.86 3.34 -6.50
CA PHE A 53 -14.03 4.19 -5.64
C PHE A 53 -14.38 5.68 -5.78
N ASP A 54 -15.09 6.07 -6.84
CA ASP A 54 -15.61 7.43 -7.04
C ASP A 54 -16.84 7.70 -6.16
N GLU A 55 -17.47 6.65 -5.64
CA GLU A 55 -18.63 6.73 -4.76
C GLU A 55 -18.18 6.64 -3.29
N PRO A 56 -18.22 7.75 -2.51
CA PRO A 56 -17.56 7.82 -1.20
C PRO A 56 -18.02 6.75 -0.19
N ILE A 57 -19.33 6.48 -0.14
CA ILE A 57 -19.88 5.49 0.80
C ILE A 57 -19.43 4.08 0.44
N LEU A 58 -19.47 3.74 -0.85
CA LEU A 58 -19.05 2.43 -1.33
C LEU A 58 -17.55 2.23 -1.19
N SER A 59 -16.75 3.24 -1.56
CA SER A 59 -15.30 3.25 -1.39
C SER A 59 -14.91 3.01 0.07
N ARG A 60 -15.55 3.72 1.03
CA ARG A 60 -15.34 3.50 2.45
C ARG A 60 -15.70 2.08 2.90
N ARG A 61 -16.84 1.54 2.46
CA ARG A 61 -17.26 0.16 2.78
C ARG A 61 -16.26 -0.88 2.25
N ILE A 62 -15.76 -0.66 1.03
CA ILE A 62 -14.70 -1.50 0.45
C ILE A 62 -13.42 -1.40 1.30
N GLY A 63 -12.99 -0.19 1.66
CA GLY A 63 -11.81 0.03 2.49
C GLY A 63 -11.90 -0.67 3.86
N SER A 64 -13.05 -0.55 4.54
CA SER A 64 -13.29 -1.27 5.81
C SER A 64 -13.29 -2.80 5.62
N HIS A 65 -13.76 -3.29 4.47
CA HIS A 65 -13.68 -4.73 4.14
C HIS A 65 -12.22 -5.16 3.95
N VAL A 66 -11.44 -4.40 3.17
CA VAL A 66 -10.00 -4.66 2.95
C VAL A 66 -9.24 -4.70 4.27
N LEU A 67 -9.45 -3.71 5.15
CA LEU A 67 -8.83 -3.67 6.47
C LEU A 67 -9.13 -4.95 7.28
N ARG A 68 -10.41 -5.33 7.38
CA ARG A 68 -10.78 -6.54 8.13
C ARG A 68 -10.14 -7.81 7.56
N CYS A 69 -10.12 -7.96 6.24
CA CYS A 69 -9.48 -9.11 5.58
C CYS A 69 -7.97 -9.12 5.77
N ALA A 70 -7.30 -7.97 5.65
CA ALA A 70 -5.85 -7.86 5.85
C ALA A 70 -5.45 -8.17 7.30
N VAL A 71 -6.17 -7.64 8.28
CA VAL A 71 -5.95 -7.91 9.71
C VAL A 71 -6.20 -9.39 10.05
N ALA A 72 -7.27 -9.98 9.50
CA ALA A 72 -7.55 -11.41 9.70
C ALA A 72 -6.45 -12.29 9.13
N GLN A 73 -5.92 -11.94 7.94
CA GLN A 73 -4.81 -12.68 7.33
C GLN A 73 -3.50 -12.50 8.12
N ALA A 74 -3.19 -11.29 8.56
CA ALA A 74 -2.02 -11.02 9.41
C ALA A 74 -2.07 -11.85 10.70
N LYS A 75 -3.26 -11.92 11.34
CA LYS A 75 -3.47 -12.76 12.52
C LYS A 75 -3.26 -14.25 12.21
N ALA A 76 -3.77 -14.73 11.08
CA ALA A 76 -3.60 -16.14 10.67
C ALA A 76 -2.10 -16.46 10.48
N TRP A 77 -1.35 -15.61 9.81
CA TRP A 77 0.10 -15.78 9.63
C TRP A 77 0.85 -15.73 10.96
N ALA A 78 0.56 -14.72 11.81
CA ALA A 78 1.18 -14.63 13.13
C ALA A 78 0.91 -15.89 13.98
N THR A 79 -0.32 -16.41 13.96
CA THR A 79 -0.70 -17.63 14.68
C THR A 79 0.02 -18.87 14.13
N ALA A 80 0.27 -18.90 12.82
CA ALA A 80 1.03 -19.97 12.17
C ALA A 80 2.56 -19.82 12.32
N GLY A 81 3.05 -18.79 13.01
CA GLY A 81 4.48 -18.55 13.21
C GLY A 81 5.21 -18.04 11.95
N VAL A 82 4.46 -17.53 10.96
CA VAL A 82 5.01 -16.99 9.73
C VAL A 82 5.55 -15.59 10.00
N ASP A 83 6.83 -15.34 9.71
CA ASP A 83 7.38 -13.98 9.67
C ASP A 83 6.94 -13.31 8.36
N PHE A 84 5.83 -12.59 8.40
CA PHE A 84 5.28 -11.88 7.24
C PHE A 84 5.71 -10.40 7.18
N GLY A 85 6.42 -9.91 8.19
CA GLY A 85 6.76 -8.49 8.32
C GLY A 85 5.51 -7.63 8.53
N HIS A 86 5.03 -6.96 7.49
CA HIS A 86 3.79 -6.18 7.52
C HIS A 86 2.89 -6.47 6.31
N ILE A 87 1.61 -6.11 6.44
CA ILE A 87 0.66 -6.05 5.32
C ILE A 87 0.32 -4.59 5.07
N ALA A 88 0.58 -4.11 3.88
CA ALA A 88 0.19 -2.79 3.42
C ALA A 88 -1.23 -2.81 2.86
N ILE A 89 -2.01 -1.79 3.18
CA ILE A 89 -3.36 -1.57 2.70
C ILE A 89 -3.48 -0.18 2.08
N ASN A 90 -4.10 -0.10 0.91
CA ASN A 90 -4.43 1.16 0.25
C ASN A 90 -5.64 1.81 0.92
N VAL A 91 -5.53 3.11 1.24
CA VAL A 91 -6.57 3.91 1.89
C VAL A 91 -6.98 5.07 0.99
N SER A 92 -8.28 5.17 0.72
CA SER A 92 -8.86 6.25 -0.10
C SER A 92 -9.20 7.49 0.73
N SER A 93 -9.33 8.66 0.07
CA SER A 93 -9.73 9.91 0.70
C SER A 93 -11.06 9.81 1.46
N SER A 94 -12.02 9.05 0.93
CA SER A 94 -13.33 8.84 1.55
C SER A 94 -13.26 8.16 2.93
N GLN A 95 -12.19 7.44 3.24
CA GLN A 95 -12.00 6.81 4.56
C GLN A 95 -11.54 7.81 5.62
N PHE A 96 -10.89 8.91 5.24
CA PHE A 96 -10.51 9.99 6.16
C PHE A 96 -11.70 10.87 6.56
N ILE A 97 -12.77 10.89 5.75
CA ILE A 97 -13.97 11.64 6.04
C ILE A 97 -14.79 10.91 7.10
N GLY A 98 -15.01 11.57 8.24
CA GLY A 98 -15.88 11.05 9.30
C GLY A 98 -17.32 10.97 8.83
N LEU A 99 -17.98 9.84 8.99
CA LEU A 99 -19.44 9.73 8.83
C LEU A 99 -20.08 9.76 10.21
N PRO A 100 -21.23 10.46 10.39
CA PRO A 100 -21.95 10.47 11.65
C PRO A 100 -22.23 9.06 12.16
N GLY A 101 -21.79 8.77 13.40
CA GLY A 101 -21.98 7.47 14.03
C GLY A 101 -20.99 6.37 13.62
N SER A 102 -20.03 6.66 12.75
CA SER A 102 -18.94 5.73 12.41
C SER A 102 -17.63 6.13 13.10
N PRO A 103 -16.78 5.16 13.46
CA PRO A 103 -15.45 5.48 13.97
C PRO A 103 -14.63 6.22 12.90
N CYS A 104 -13.68 7.06 13.34
CA CYS A 104 -12.70 7.62 12.43
C CYS A 104 -11.76 6.53 11.92
N LEU A 105 -11.04 6.79 10.83
CA LEU A 105 -10.12 5.82 10.22
C LEU A 105 -9.08 5.29 11.22
N VAL A 106 -8.50 6.19 12.02
CA VAL A 106 -7.48 5.84 13.03
C VAL A 106 -8.05 4.87 14.05
N ASP A 107 -9.26 5.14 14.58
CA ASP A 107 -9.92 4.26 15.56
C ASP A 107 -10.29 2.91 14.93
N GLU A 108 -10.72 2.89 13.67
CA GLU A 108 -11.06 1.66 12.96
C GLU A 108 -9.82 0.77 12.78
N ILE A 109 -8.70 1.32 12.28
CA ILE A 109 -7.46 0.58 12.08
C ILE A 109 -6.89 0.10 13.42
N LEU A 110 -6.82 0.99 14.41
CA LEU A 110 -6.28 0.69 15.72
C LEU A 110 -7.13 -0.36 16.46
N GLY A 111 -8.46 -0.20 16.41
CA GLY A 111 -9.39 -1.15 17.01
C GLY A 111 -9.31 -2.54 16.38
N ALA A 112 -9.29 -2.63 15.06
CA ALA A 112 -9.15 -3.91 14.35
C ALA A 112 -7.82 -4.61 14.69
N THR A 113 -6.71 -3.86 14.65
CA THR A 113 -5.36 -4.38 14.93
C THR A 113 -5.24 -4.88 16.37
N ARG A 114 -5.71 -4.10 17.35
CA ARG A 114 -5.73 -4.50 18.78
C ARG A 114 -6.60 -5.72 19.03
N SER A 115 -7.80 -5.75 18.45
CA SER A 115 -8.72 -6.89 18.62
C SER A 115 -8.16 -8.19 18.05
N ALA A 116 -7.28 -8.11 17.06
CA ALA A 116 -6.57 -9.25 16.51
C ALA A 116 -5.34 -9.68 17.34
N GLY A 117 -4.92 -8.88 18.34
CA GLY A 117 -3.70 -9.10 19.12
C GLY A 117 -2.42 -8.82 18.32
N LEU A 118 -2.50 -7.99 17.30
CA LEU A 118 -1.38 -7.63 16.44
C LEU A 118 -0.69 -6.34 16.93
N SER A 119 0.61 -6.23 16.67
CA SER A 119 1.33 -4.96 16.80
C SER A 119 0.96 -4.03 15.64
N PRO A 120 0.84 -2.71 15.85
CA PRO A 120 0.61 -1.74 14.78
C PRO A 120 1.61 -1.86 13.62
N ARG A 121 2.87 -2.20 13.90
CA ARG A 121 3.92 -2.39 12.88
C ARG A 121 3.60 -3.47 11.83
N HIS A 122 2.63 -4.36 12.10
CA HIS A 122 2.20 -5.39 11.17
C HIS A 122 1.24 -4.88 10.10
N ILE A 123 0.78 -3.62 10.21
CA ILE A 123 -0.07 -2.97 9.22
C ILE A 123 0.64 -1.71 8.72
N GLN A 124 0.71 -1.57 7.42
CA GLN A 124 1.14 -0.36 6.74
C GLN A 124 -0.06 0.29 6.06
N VAL A 125 -0.14 1.61 6.13
CA VAL A 125 -1.19 2.41 5.47
C VAL A 125 -0.56 3.11 4.28
N GLU A 126 -1.10 2.89 3.08
CA GLU A 126 -0.67 3.54 1.85
C GLU A 126 -1.71 4.54 1.39
N VAL A 127 -1.25 5.75 1.09
CA VAL A 127 -2.08 6.87 0.63
C VAL A 127 -1.48 7.48 -0.62
N THR A 128 -2.30 7.70 -1.64
CA THR A 128 -1.86 8.36 -2.88
C THR A 128 -1.73 9.86 -2.70
N GLU A 129 -1.00 10.53 -3.59
CA GLU A 129 -0.90 11.99 -3.63
C GLU A 129 -2.29 12.66 -3.70
N GLY A 130 -3.22 12.09 -4.45
CA GLY A 130 -4.59 12.61 -4.58
C GLY A 130 -5.38 12.64 -3.28
N VAL A 131 -5.08 11.75 -2.34
CA VAL A 131 -5.68 11.76 -1.00
C VAL A 131 -5.26 13.01 -0.24
N MET A 132 -3.98 13.38 -0.31
CA MET A 132 -3.42 14.53 0.40
C MET A 132 -3.94 15.88 -0.12
N LEU A 133 -4.28 15.94 -1.41
CA LEU A 133 -4.81 17.15 -2.06
C LEU A 133 -6.32 17.32 -1.89
N SER A 134 -7.02 16.35 -1.33
CA SER A 134 -8.47 16.41 -1.20
C SER A 134 -8.88 17.40 -0.12
N GLU A 135 -9.49 18.53 -0.52
CA GLU A 135 -10.08 19.53 0.39
C GLU A 135 -11.20 18.94 1.25
N GLN A 136 -11.73 17.78 0.89
CA GLN A 136 -12.86 17.12 1.56
C GLN A 136 -12.43 16.18 2.69
N GLY A 137 -11.14 15.91 2.85
CA GLY A 137 -10.66 14.82 3.71
C GLY A 137 -10.53 15.14 5.20
N GLY A 138 -11.07 16.24 5.72
CA GLY A 138 -10.83 16.63 7.11
C GLY A 138 -9.32 16.87 7.34
N ASP A 139 -8.88 16.78 8.58
CA ASP A 139 -7.46 16.92 8.89
C ASP A 139 -6.70 15.60 8.64
N ILE A 140 -6.43 15.30 7.35
CA ILE A 140 -5.68 14.12 6.93
C ILE A 140 -4.31 14.09 7.60
N GLY A 141 -3.63 15.25 7.69
CA GLY A 141 -2.31 15.34 8.31
C GLY A 141 -2.34 14.88 9.77
N THR A 142 -3.28 15.33 10.55
CA THR A 142 -3.46 14.90 11.95
C THR A 142 -3.75 13.39 12.05
N GLN A 143 -4.57 12.84 11.14
CA GLN A 143 -4.86 11.41 11.16
C GLN A 143 -3.63 10.56 10.78
N LEU A 144 -2.84 10.98 9.78
CA LEU A 144 -1.58 10.30 9.43
C LEU A 144 -0.56 10.37 10.58
N GLU A 145 -0.44 11.51 11.25
CA GLU A 145 0.41 11.65 12.43
C GLU A 145 -0.06 10.76 13.59
N ALA A 146 -1.36 10.67 13.82
CA ALA A 146 -1.93 9.79 14.84
C ALA A 146 -1.67 8.31 14.54
N LEU A 147 -1.78 7.87 13.28
CA LEU A 147 -1.42 6.52 12.85
C LEU A 147 0.07 6.22 13.12
N ARG A 148 0.96 7.13 12.72
CA ARG A 148 2.40 6.95 12.97
C ARG A 148 2.73 6.95 14.46
N THR A 149 2.12 7.82 15.24
CA THR A 149 2.30 7.88 16.72
C THR A 149 1.81 6.59 17.37
N ALA A 150 0.75 5.97 16.83
CA ALA A 150 0.28 4.66 17.27
C ALA A 150 1.19 3.49 16.85
N GLY A 151 2.20 3.73 16.01
CA GLY A 151 3.22 2.76 15.58
C GLY A 151 2.92 2.07 14.25
N PHE A 152 1.94 2.54 13.48
CA PHE A 152 1.72 2.10 12.11
C PHE A 152 2.76 2.70 11.17
N ILE A 153 3.06 1.99 10.08
CA ILE A 153 3.90 2.51 8.99
C ILE A 153 2.98 3.25 8.02
N VAL A 154 3.36 4.45 7.61
CA VAL A 154 2.64 5.25 6.61
C VAL A 154 3.51 5.41 5.38
N ALA A 155 2.96 5.12 4.20
CA ALA A 155 3.65 5.29 2.92
C ALA A 155 2.84 6.18 1.96
N PHE A 156 3.56 7.01 1.23
CA PHE A 156 3.02 7.77 0.10
C PHE A 156 3.15 6.95 -1.18
N ASP A 157 2.01 6.70 -1.81
CA ASP A 157 1.89 5.88 -3.01
C ASP A 157 1.84 6.70 -4.30
N ASP A 158 2.21 6.07 -5.43
CA ASP A 158 2.21 6.64 -6.78
C ASP A 158 3.00 7.96 -6.89
N PHE A 159 4.08 8.14 -6.10
CA PHE A 159 4.82 9.40 -6.05
C PHE A 159 5.46 9.76 -7.38
N GLY A 160 5.21 11.00 -7.82
CA GLY A 160 5.73 11.58 -9.05
C GLY A 160 4.74 11.58 -10.21
N THR A 161 3.56 10.96 -10.08
CA THR A 161 2.53 10.93 -11.14
C THR A 161 1.52 12.07 -11.04
N GLY A 162 1.48 12.75 -9.90
CA GLY A 162 0.46 13.75 -9.57
C GLY A 162 1.03 15.15 -9.31
N PHE A 163 0.25 15.95 -8.61
CA PHE A 163 0.54 17.32 -8.26
C PHE A 163 1.12 17.48 -6.85
N ALA A 164 1.65 16.40 -6.22
CA ALA A 164 2.23 16.56 -4.90
C ALA A 164 3.39 17.55 -4.97
N SER A 165 3.21 18.65 -4.28
CA SER A 165 4.24 19.63 -4.07
C SER A 165 5.25 19.10 -3.04
N LEU A 166 6.52 19.46 -3.18
CA LEU A 166 7.54 19.24 -2.14
C LEU A 166 7.11 19.81 -0.77
N VAL A 167 6.16 20.74 -0.76
CA VAL A 167 5.55 21.28 0.46
C VAL A 167 4.83 20.18 1.23
N HIS A 168 4.05 19.33 0.56
CA HIS A 168 3.29 18.25 1.21
C HIS A 168 4.22 17.19 1.84
N LEU A 169 5.37 16.91 1.22
CA LEU A 169 6.37 16.02 1.81
C LEU A 169 6.94 16.54 3.12
N LYS A 170 6.93 17.85 3.34
CA LYS A 170 7.37 18.48 4.58
C LYS A 170 6.27 18.52 5.63
N GLU A 171 5.03 18.69 5.20
CA GLU A 171 3.87 18.92 6.10
C GLU A 171 3.29 17.63 6.65
N PHE A 172 3.31 16.54 5.86
CA PHE A 172 2.69 15.29 6.28
C PHE A 172 3.66 14.36 7.00
N SER A 173 3.11 13.61 7.94
CA SER A 173 3.84 12.57 8.68
C SER A 173 3.77 11.24 7.95
N TYR A 174 4.91 10.77 7.41
CA TYR A 174 5.05 9.48 6.72
C TYR A 174 6.41 8.85 6.99
N ASP A 175 6.58 7.59 6.60
CA ASP A 175 7.81 6.80 6.78
C ASP A 175 8.46 6.44 5.45
N GLN A 176 7.63 6.20 4.41
CA GLN A 176 8.08 5.69 3.12
C GLN A 176 7.48 6.47 1.95
N ILE A 177 8.22 6.51 0.83
CA ILE A 177 7.75 6.99 -0.47
C ILE A 177 7.81 5.80 -1.43
N LYS A 178 6.72 5.56 -2.18
CA LYS A 178 6.66 4.56 -3.24
C LYS A 178 6.83 5.27 -4.59
N ILE A 179 7.85 4.90 -5.35
CA ILE A 179 8.09 5.43 -6.69
C ILE A 179 7.21 4.64 -7.66
N ASP A 180 6.37 5.34 -8.42
CA ASP A 180 5.51 4.69 -9.42
C ASP A 180 6.29 3.87 -10.43
N GLY A 181 5.75 2.71 -10.78
CA GLY A 181 6.38 1.76 -11.68
C GLY A 181 6.62 2.27 -13.09
N SER A 182 5.97 3.35 -13.55
CA SER A 182 6.24 3.94 -14.86
C SER A 182 7.66 4.52 -14.93
N PHE A 183 8.11 5.21 -13.87
CA PHE A 183 9.47 5.73 -13.78
C PHE A 183 10.51 4.60 -13.64
N VAL A 184 10.19 3.59 -12.83
CA VAL A 184 11.10 2.44 -12.60
C VAL A 184 11.33 1.66 -13.89
N ARG A 185 10.26 1.37 -14.66
CA ARG A 185 10.39 0.68 -15.95
C ARG A 185 11.14 1.49 -17.01
N ALA A 186 10.97 2.81 -16.98
CA ALA A 186 11.60 3.70 -17.98
C ALA A 186 13.07 4.00 -17.65
N MET A 187 13.52 3.91 -16.39
CA MET A 187 14.82 4.41 -15.93
C MET A 187 16.03 3.75 -16.59
N THR A 188 15.92 2.52 -17.06
CA THR A 188 17.02 1.80 -17.72
C THR A 188 17.21 2.20 -19.19
N GLY A 189 16.19 2.80 -19.81
CA GLY A 189 16.21 3.24 -21.22
C GLY A 189 16.18 4.78 -21.40
N SER A 190 15.97 5.52 -20.31
CA SER A 190 15.81 6.99 -20.33
C SER A 190 16.67 7.64 -19.26
N SER A 191 17.59 8.49 -19.66
CA SER A 191 18.41 9.27 -18.72
C SER A 191 17.59 10.26 -17.88
N ALA A 192 16.48 10.74 -18.42
CA ALA A 192 15.57 11.64 -17.71
C ALA A 192 14.85 10.90 -16.58
N ASP A 193 14.27 9.72 -16.87
CA ASP A 193 13.59 8.91 -15.85
C ASP A 193 14.57 8.40 -14.79
N HIS A 194 15.78 8.01 -15.20
CA HIS A 194 16.85 7.67 -14.25
C HIS A 194 17.17 8.84 -13.32
N ALA A 195 17.28 10.06 -13.84
CA ALA A 195 17.53 11.26 -13.04
C ALA A 195 16.36 11.56 -12.08
N ILE A 196 15.11 11.34 -12.49
CA ILE A 196 13.93 11.50 -11.66
C ILE A 196 13.95 10.50 -10.50
N VAL A 197 14.14 9.19 -10.79
CA VAL A 197 14.22 8.15 -9.76
C VAL A 197 15.34 8.46 -8.77
N LYS A 198 16.53 8.85 -9.26
CA LYS A 198 17.65 9.26 -8.42
C LYS A 198 17.29 10.45 -7.52
N ALA A 199 16.65 11.48 -8.08
CA ALA A 199 16.28 12.66 -7.32
C ALA A 199 15.27 12.33 -6.19
N ILE A 200 14.30 11.44 -6.43
CA ILE A 200 13.33 10.99 -5.43
C ILE A 200 14.06 10.23 -4.31
N ILE A 201 14.98 9.33 -4.66
CA ILE A 201 15.76 8.55 -3.68
C ILE A 201 16.62 9.48 -2.82
N ASP A 202 17.36 10.40 -3.43
CA ASP A 202 18.24 11.35 -2.73
C ASP A 202 17.43 12.26 -1.81
N MET A 203 16.28 12.76 -2.26
CA MET A 203 15.37 13.57 -1.48
C MET A 203 14.81 12.79 -0.27
N ALA A 204 14.30 11.60 -0.47
CA ALA A 204 13.79 10.74 0.61
C ALA A 204 14.88 10.48 1.66
N LYS A 205 16.09 10.16 1.23
CA LYS A 205 17.26 9.96 2.09
C LYS A 205 17.58 11.22 2.90
N ALA A 206 17.57 12.40 2.28
CA ALA A 206 17.80 13.67 2.96
C ALA A 206 16.73 13.98 4.02
N LEU A 207 15.49 13.52 3.80
CA LEU A 207 14.37 13.65 4.75
C LEU A 207 14.33 12.52 5.80
N GLY A 208 15.27 11.57 5.78
CA GLY A 208 15.29 10.41 6.69
C GLY A 208 14.14 9.43 6.40
N LYS A 209 13.67 9.36 5.14
CA LYS A 209 12.59 8.48 4.70
C LYS A 209 13.13 7.32 3.89
N GLN A 210 12.35 6.24 3.84
CA GLN A 210 12.66 5.06 3.04
C GLN A 210 11.94 5.12 1.70
N VAL A 211 12.51 4.42 0.70
CA VAL A 211 11.94 4.37 -0.65
C VAL A 211 11.60 2.94 -1.03
N VAL A 212 10.42 2.76 -1.61
CA VAL A 212 9.97 1.53 -2.27
C VAL A 212 9.88 1.80 -3.76
N ALA A 213 10.62 1.09 -4.58
CA ALA A 213 10.47 1.13 -6.04
C ALA A 213 9.41 0.10 -6.48
N GLU A 214 8.40 0.57 -7.21
CA GLU A 214 7.33 -0.29 -7.71
C GLU A 214 7.57 -0.77 -9.14
N GLY A 215 6.87 -1.85 -9.50
CA GLY A 215 6.89 -2.36 -10.87
C GLY A 215 8.27 -2.84 -11.33
N VAL A 216 9.11 -3.31 -10.41
CA VAL A 216 10.42 -3.90 -10.74
C VAL A 216 10.19 -5.24 -11.46
N GLU A 217 10.53 -5.30 -12.75
CA GLU A 217 10.27 -6.47 -13.59
C GLU A 217 11.55 -7.14 -14.09
N THR A 218 12.67 -6.40 -14.12
CA THR A 218 13.94 -6.88 -14.69
C THR A 218 15.10 -6.79 -13.69
N VAL A 219 16.11 -7.65 -13.93
CA VAL A 219 17.36 -7.61 -13.16
C VAL A 219 18.13 -6.30 -13.39
N ALA A 220 18.00 -5.70 -14.57
CA ALA A 220 18.63 -4.41 -14.88
C ALA A 220 18.07 -3.28 -14.02
N GLU A 221 16.75 -3.22 -13.87
CA GLU A 221 16.09 -2.26 -12.96
C GLU A 221 16.53 -2.48 -11.51
N LEU A 222 16.55 -3.73 -11.05
CA LEU A 222 17.02 -4.07 -9.70
C LEU A 222 18.45 -3.58 -9.44
N HIS A 223 19.37 -3.79 -10.40
CA HIS A 223 20.76 -3.34 -10.25
C HIS A 223 20.84 -1.82 -10.19
N ALA A 224 20.17 -1.11 -11.11
CA ALA A 224 20.14 0.36 -11.10
C ALA A 224 19.57 0.93 -9.79
N LEU A 225 18.49 0.35 -9.28
CA LEU A 225 17.91 0.77 -7.99
C LEU A 225 18.86 0.53 -6.81
N ARG A 226 19.59 -0.58 -6.81
CA ARG A 226 20.62 -0.87 -5.79
C ARG A 226 21.76 0.14 -5.85
N GLU A 227 22.25 0.47 -7.04
CA GLU A 227 23.31 1.46 -7.24
C GLU A 227 22.89 2.86 -6.74
N LEU A 228 21.62 3.22 -6.92
CA LEU A 228 21.04 4.45 -6.39
C LEU A 228 20.78 4.42 -4.87
N GLY A 229 20.90 3.23 -4.25
CA GLY A 229 20.68 3.07 -2.81
C GLY A 229 19.18 3.07 -2.42
N CYS A 230 18.30 2.61 -3.31
CA CYS A 230 16.90 2.38 -3.00
C CYS A 230 16.76 1.28 -1.93
N ASN A 231 15.87 1.51 -0.95
CA ASN A 231 15.74 0.61 0.20
C ASN A 231 14.99 -0.68 -0.15
N TYR A 232 13.84 -0.55 -0.79
CA TYR A 232 12.89 -1.63 -1.03
C TYR A 232 12.42 -1.67 -2.46
N GLY A 233 11.95 -2.83 -2.89
CA GLY A 233 11.35 -3.02 -4.21
C GLY A 233 10.15 -3.94 -4.17
N GLN A 234 9.23 -3.71 -5.10
CA GLN A 234 8.06 -4.50 -5.35
C GLN A 234 7.86 -4.62 -6.86
N GLY A 235 7.49 -5.80 -7.35
CA GLY A 235 7.26 -6.00 -8.78
C GLY A 235 7.26 -7.48 -9.15
N PHE A 236 7.03 -7.75 -10.44
CA PHE A 236 6.90 -9.12 -10.93
C PHE A 236 8.22 -9.91 -10.88
N LEU A 237 9.35 -9.20 -10.81
CA LEU A 237 10.65 -9.84 -10.59
C LEU A 237 10.69 -10.62 -9.27
N PHE A 238 10.02 -10.10 -8.22
CA PHE A 238 9.99 -10.69 -6.88
C PHE A 238 8.79 -11.60 -6.66
N GLY A 239 7.70 -11.37 -7.39
CA GLY A 239 6.48 -12.16 -7.32
C GLY A 239 5.26 -11.41 -7.83
N ARG A 240 4.35 -12.14 -8.44
CA ARG A 240 3.03 -11.60 -8.82
C ARG A 240 2.10 -11.62 -7.62
N PRO A 241 1.10 -10.70 -7.56
CA PRO A 241 0.05 -10.79 -6.56
C PRO A 241 -0.65 -12.15 -6.62
N THR A 242 -0.69 -12.85 -5.50
CA THR A 242 -1.31 -14.18 -5.41
C THR A 242 -2.11 -14.35 -4.12
N SER A 243 -2.97 -15.36 -4.05
CA SER A 243 -3.76 -15.63 -2.85
C SER A 243 -2.85 -16.03 -1.67
N ALA A 244 -3.31 -15.83 -0.44
CA ALA A 244 -2.54 -16.24 0.75
C ALA A 244 -2.25 -17.75 0.78
N SER A 245 -3.14 -18.58 0.21
CA SER A 245 -2.95 -20.03 0.11
C SER A 245 -1.87 -20.45 -0.89
N ASP A 246 -1.68 -19.65 -1.95
CA ASP A 246 -0.74 -19.94 -3.02
C ASP A 246 0.64 -19.29 -2.77
N LEU A 247 0.70 -18.35 -1.82
CA LEU A 247 1.97 -17.84 -1.36
C LEU A 247 2.76 -19.00 -0.77
N ARG A 248 3.78 -19.45 -1.50
CA ARG A 248 4.83 -20.24 -0.89
C ARG A 248 5.54 -19.32 0.10
N VAL A 249 5.08 -19.36 1.33
CA VAL A 249 5.83 -18.78 2.45
C VAL A 249 7.05 -19.67 2.60
N LEU A 250 8.06 -19.41 1.78
CA LEU A 250 9.33 -20.07 1.94
C LEU A 250 9.85 -19.68 3.32
N PRO A 251 10.28 -20.63 4.15
CA PRO A 251 11.14 -20.28 5.28
C PRO A 251 12.35 -19.52 4.70
N ASP A 252 12.81 -18.53 5.43
CA ASP A 252 13.98 -17.69 5.11
C ASP A 252 15.21 -18.52 4.72
#